data_6d1d5349f9a10779d413417ffb51fef7
#
_entry.id   6d1d5349f9a10779d413417ffb51fef7
#
_cell.length_a   1.000
_cell.length_b   1.000
_cell.length_c   1.000
_cell.angle_alpha   90.00
_cell.angle_beta   90.00
_cell.angle_gamma   90.00
#
_symmetry.space_group_name_H-M   'P 1'
#
loop_
_entity.id
_entity.type
_entity.pdbx_description
1 polymer ?
#
loop_
_entity_poly.entity_id
_entity_poly.type
_entity_poly.pdbx_seq_one_letter_code
_entity_poly.pdbx_strand_id
1 'polypeptide(L)'
;DNETIIGKRDTALLELLYGTGIRVSELCSLKVADIDFFNQSIIIMGKGSKERYVPLYHGIVSAIKTYLSFARSELMARQKGKVTDKLFLNFRGSDLTVRGVRVILNTLAEKASVGLKVSPHMFRHSFATHLLDNGADLRSVQELLGHVNLSTTQIYTHVSLEKIKEEYMKYHPKAKRDEEKQEDK
;
A
#
# COMPACT_ATOMS: atom_id res chain seq x y z
N ASP A 1 -4.98 9.73 15.70
CA ASP A 1 -6.19 9.18 16.33
C ASP A 1 -6.84 8.20 15.35
N ASN A 2 -6.58 6.89 15.56
CA ASN A 2 -7.02 5.83 14.66
C ASN A 2 -8.55 5.56 14.73
N GLU A 3 -9.24 6.16 15.68
CA GLU A 3 -10.68 5.96 15.87
C GLU A 3 -11.52 6.83 14.94
N THR A 4 -10.98 7.94 14.48
CA THR A 4 -11.68 8.84 13.58
C THR A 4 -11.74 8.29 12.13
N ILE A 5 -12.72 8.73 11.35
CA ILE A 5 -12.87 8.41 9.93
C ILE A 5 -11.59 8.75 9.15
N ILE A 6 -11.02 9.91 9.42
CA ILE A 6 -9.78 10.37 8.79
C ILE A 6 -8.59 9.52 9.27
N GLY A 7 -8.55 9.19 10.56
CA GLY A 7 -7.52 8.32 11.13
C GLY A 7 -7.52 6.91 10.53
N LYS A 8 -8.69 6.29 10.34
CA LYS A 8 -8.83 4.99 9.67
C LYS A 8 -8.33 5.04 8.21
N ARG A 9 -8.65 6.12 7.48
CA ARG A 9 -8.13 6.34 6.13
C ARG A 9 -6.61 6.49 6.14
N ASP A 10 -6.07 7.30 7.03
CA ASP A 10 -4.62 7.58 7.11
C ASP A 10 -3.83 6.34 7.52
N THR A 11 -4.36 5.54 8.43
CA THR A 11 -3.75 4.25 8.81
C THR A 11 -3.67 3.31 7.62
N ALA A 12 -4.76 3.11 6.88
CA ALA A 12 -4.76 2.26 5.69
C ALA A 12 -3.79 2.77 4.62
N LEU A 13 -3.71 4.08 4.43
CA LEU A 13 -2.80 4.72 3.49
C LEU A 13 -1.33 4.50 3.88
N LEU A 14 -0.98 4.70 5.15
CA LEU A 14 0.39 4.50 5.65
C LEU A 14 0.81 3.03 5.57
N GLU A 15 -0.06 2.12 5.99
CA GLU A 15 0.20 0.68 5.91
C GLU A 15 0.46 0.25 4.47
N LEU A 16 -0.34 0.73 3.52
CA LEU A 16 -0.17 0.39 2.11
C LEU A 16 1.12 0.99 1.52
N LEU A 17 1.42 2.27 1.81
CA LEU A 17 2.66 2.91 1.34
C LEU A 17 3.91 2.17 1.83
N TYR A 18 3.97 1.86 3.13
CA TYR A 18 5.12 1.18 3.72
C TYR A 18 5.19 -0.29 3.31
N GLY A 19 4.06 -0.99 3.31
CA GLY A 19 4.02 -2.42 3.05
C GLY A 19 4.18 -2.83 1.60
N THR A 20 4.01 -1.91 0.64
CA THR A 20 4.09 -2.23 -0.79
C THR A 20 5.15 -1.45 -1.55
N GLY A 21 5.67 -0.38 -0.96
CA GLY A 21 6.57 0.54 -1.68
C GLY A 21 5.94 1.17 -2.93
N ILE A 22 4.62 1.22 -3.01
CA ILE A 22 3.86 1.76 -4.15
C ILE A 22 4.23 3.23 -4.44
N ARG A 23 4.26 3.63 -5.71
CA ARG A 23 4.39 5.04 -6.06
C ARG A 23 3.15 5.82 -5.67
N VAL A 24 3.32 7.06 -5.23
CA VAL A 24 2.17 7.89 -4.79
C VAL A 24 1.13 8.11 -5.90
N SER A 25 1.54 8.21 -7.15
CA SER A 25 0.62 8.31 -8.29
C SER A 25 -0.18 7.03 -8.51
N GLU A 26 0.47 5.87 -8.36
CA GLU A 26 -0.19 4.57 -8.43
C GLU A 26 -1.19 4.41 -7.28
N LEU A 27 -0.80 4.78 -6.05
CA LEU A 27 -1.70 4.76 -4.88
C LEU A 27 -2.96 5.61 -5.11
N CYS A 28 -2.82 6.81 -5.68
CA CYS A 28 -3.96 7.68 -5.99
C CYS A 28 -4.85 7.13 -7.11
N SER A 29 -4.32 6.27 -7.97
CA SER A 29 -5.08 5.64 -9.06
C SER A 29 -5.77 4.33 -8.66
N LEU A 30 -5.41 3.73 -7.53
CA LEU A 30 -5.98 2.47 -7.06
C LEU A 30 -7.50 2.54 -6.92
N LYS A 31 -8.13 1.44 -7.31
CA LYS A 31 -9.54 1.18 -7.13
C LYS A 31 -9.77 0.14 -6.04
N VAL A 32 -10.96 0.11 -5.47
CA VAL A 32 -11.33 -0.93 -4.50
C VAL A 32 -11.22 -2.33 -5.13
N ALA A 33 -11.57 -2.46 -6.41
CA ALA A 33 -11.51 -3.71 -7.15
C ALA A 33 -10.08 -4.24 -7.42
N ASP A 34 -9.04 -3.41 -7.26
CA ASP A 34 -7.66 -3.83 -7.45
C ASP A 34 -7.13 -4.67 -6.29
N ILE A 35 -7.91 -4.80 -5.19
CA ILE A 35 -7.51 -5.55 -4.00
C ILE A 35 -8.18 -6.92 -4.01
N ASP A 36 -7.37 -7.95 -3.97
CA ASP A 36 -7.80 -9.32 -3.73
C ASP A 36 -7.64 -9.65 -2.24
N PHE A 37 -8.76 -9.57 -1.52
CA PHE A 37 -8.80 -9.87 -0.07
C PHE A 37 -8.64 -11.35 0.25
N PHE A 38 -8.96 -12.23 -0.69
CA PHE A 38 -8.84 -13.67 -0.52
C PHE A 38 -7.37 -14.10 -0.64
N ASN A 39 -6.70 -13.69 -1.72
CA ASN A 39 -5.29 -14.00 -1.94
C ASN A 39 -4.33 -13.03 -1.22
N GLN A 40 -4.86 -12.03 -0.53
CA GLN A 40 -4.10 -10.99 0.16
C GLN A 40 -3.05 -10.35 -0.77
N SER A 41 -3.52 -9.80 -1.86
CA SER A 41 -2.68 -9.17 -2.87
C SER A 41 -3.36 -7.95 -3.49
N ILE A 42 -2.57 -7.12 -4.15
CA ILE A 42 -3.05 -5.96 -4.89
C ILE A 42 -2.43 -5.94 -6.28
N ILE A 43 -3.25 -5.58 -7.28
CA ILE A 43 -2.80 -5.34 -8.63
C ILE A 43 -2.50 -3.86 -8.80
N ILE A 44 -1.29 -3.55 -9.20
CA ILE A 44 -0.84 -2.17 -9.41
C ILE A 44 -0.53 -1.98 -10.90
N MET A 45 -1.23 -1.02 -11.52
CA MET A 45 -0.97 -0.61 -12.90
C MET A 45 0.23 0.32 -12.96
N GLY A 46 1.28 -0.11 -13.64
CA GLY A 46 2.48 0.68 -13.87
C GLY A 46 2.47 1.42 -15.20
N LYS A 47 3.61 2.04 -15.54
CA LYS A 47 3.81 2.73 -16.82
C LYS A 47 3.68 1.75 -17.99
N GLY A 48 2.95 2.14 -19.04
CA GLY A 48 2.73 1.32 -20.24
C GLY A 48 1.73 0.18 -20.02
N SER A 49 0.75 0.36 -19.11
CA SER A 49 -0.30 -0.62 -18.79
C SER A 49 0.24 -1.99 -18.34
N LYS A 50 1.44 -2.02 -17.77
CA LYS A 50 2.00 -3.22 -17.17
C LYS A 50 1.48 -3.38 -15.75
N GLU A 51 0.87 -4.53 -15.49
CA GLU A 51 0.40 -4.90 -14.16
C GLU A 51 1.52 -5.56 -13.37
N ARG A 52 1.54 -5.31 -12.06
CA ARG A 52 2.30 -6.09 -11.11
C ARG A 52 1.47 -6.46 -9.91
N TYR A 53 1.70 -7.64 -9.38
CA TYR A 53 1.09 -8.13 -8.16
C TYR A 53 2.01 -7.83 -6.98
N VAL A 54 1.45 -7.28 -5.92
CA VAL A 54 2.16 -7.06 -4.67
C VAL A 54 1.41 -7.75 -3.55
N PRO A 55 2.07 -8.65 -2.79
CA PRO A 55 1.47 -9.29 -1.62
C PRO A 55 1.14 -8.27 -0.53
N LEU A 56 0.12 -8.57 0.27
CA LEU A 56 -0.31 -7.75 1.40
C LEU A 56 -0.23 -8.60 2.67
N TYR A 57 0.51 -8.16 3.68
CA TYR A 57 0.44 -8.79 4.99
C TYR A 57 -0.87 -8.45 5.71
N HIS A 58 -1.21 -9.22 6.73
CA HIS A 58 -2.50 -9.13 7.43
C HIS A 58 -2.82 -7.73 7.95
N GLY A 59 -1.83 -6.99 8.46
CA GLY A 59 -2.02 -5.63 8.96
C GLY A 59 -2.53 -4.66 7.89
N ILE A 60 -2.04 -4.75 6.64
CA ILE A 60 -2.55 -3.94 5.52
C ILE A 60 -4.00 -4.32 5.22
N VAL A 61 -4.27 -5.62 5.09
CA VAL A 61 -5.61 -6.12 4.79
C VAL A 61 -6.62 -5.67 5.84
N SER A 62 -6.26 -5.78 7.11
CA SER A 62 -7.08 -5.35 8.24
C SER A 62 -7.34 -3.84 8.22
N ALA A 63 -6.31 -3.02 8.01
CA ALA A 63 -6.43 -1.56 7.93
C ALA A 63 -7.33 -1.13 6.77
N ILE A 64 -7.18 -1.75 5.58
CA ILE A 64 -8.02 -1.44 4.43
C ILE A 64 -9.47 -1.88 4.68
N LYS A 65 -9.72 -3.07 5.23
CA LYS A 65 -11.08 -3.52 5.58
C LYS A 65 -11.75 -2.56 6.57
N THR A 66 -11.03 -2.12 7.59
CA THR A 66 -11.51 -1.14 8.57
C THR A 66 -11.86 0.18 7.89
N TYR A 67 -10.98 0.69 7.03
CA TYR A 67 -11.24 1.90 6.26
C TYR A 67 -12.49 1.78 5.37
N LEU A 68 -12.62 0.69 4.62
CA LEU A 68 -13.76 0.46 3.73
C LEU A 68 -15.08 0.35 4.48
N SER A 69 -15.09 -0.39 5.60
CA SER A 69 -16.31 -0.67 6.36
C SER A 69 -16.81 0.53 7.19
N PHE A 70 -15.90 1.35 7.74
CA PHE A 70 -16.27 2.36 8.74
C PHE A 70 -16.01 3.81 8.31
N ALA A 71 -15.24 4.04 7.25
CA ALA A 71 -14.82 5.39 6.92
C ALA A 71 -15.11 5.81 5.47
N ARG A 72 -14.87 4.92 4.52
CA ARG A 72 -14.96 5.28 3.10
C ARG A 72 -16.38 5.68 2.67
N SER A 73 -17.40 4.96 3.14
CA SER A 73 -18.81 5.28 2.85
C SER A 73 -19.22 6.64 3.41
N GLU A 74 -18.79 6.97 4.62
CA GLU A 74 -19.05 8.28 5.22
C GLU A 74 -18.33 9.41 4.49
N LEU A 75 -17.08 9.18 4.08
CA LEU A 75 -16.36 10.15 3.24
C LEU A 75 -17.08 10.36 1.91
N MET A 76 -17.51 9.27 1.26
CA MET A 76 -18.21 9.35 -0.03
C MET A 76 -19.54 10.12 0.09
N ALA A 77 -20.25 9.95 1.19
CA ALA A 77 -21.52 10.66 1.44
C ALA A 77 -21.36 12.19 1.55
N ARG A 78 -20.14 12.68 1.85
CA ARG A 78 -19.85 14.13 1.90
C ARG A 78 -19.88 14.78 0.52
N GLN A 79 -19.66 14.00 -0.52
CA GLN A 79 -19.72 14.49 -1.90
C GLN A 79 -21.11 14.21 -2.49
N LYS A 80 -21.95 15.24 -2.59
CA LYS A 80 -23.29 15.12 -3.15
C LYS A 80 -23.25 14.60 -4.61
N GLY A 81 -23.75 13.39 -4.80
CA GLY A 81 -24.13 12.86 -6.13
C GLY A 81 -23.00 12.29 -7.01
N LYS A 82 -21.74 12.25 -6.56
CA LYS A 82 -20.66 11.65 -7.34
C LYS A 82 -20.09 10.41 -6.66
N VAL A 83 -20.28 9.27 -7.30
CA VAL A 83 -19.69 7.99 -6.85
C VAL A 83 -18.36 7.78 -7.55
N THR A 84 -17.36 7.30 -6.81
CA THR A 84 -16.04 6.94 -7.33
C THR A 84 -15.65 5.53 -6.93
N ASP A 85 -14.96 4.82 -7.82
CA ASP A 85 -14.37 3.51 -7.57
C ASP A 85 -12.98 3.57 -6.92
N LYS A 86 -12.41 4.78 -6.77
CA LYS A 86 -11.10 4.98 -6.16
C LYS A 86 -11.06 4.49 -4.72
N LEU A 87 -9.93 3.87 -4.36
CA LEU A 87 -9.73 3.34 -3.02
C LEU A 87 -9.71 4.47 -1.99
N PHE A 88 -8.84 5.46 -2.17
CA PHE A 88 -8.65 6.52 -1.20
C PHE A 88 -9.35 7.82 -1.56
N LEU A 89 -10.06 8.35 -0.57
CA LEU A 89 -10.78 9.61 -0.67
C LEU A 89 -10.15 10.68 0.23
N ASN A 90 -10.26 11.94 -0.20
CA ASN A 90 -9.90 13.07 0.64
C ASN A 90 -11.00 13.35 1.69
N PHE A 91 -10.78 14.30 2.59
CA PHE A 91 -11.72 14.64 3.65
C PHE A 91 -13.08 15.17 3.16
N ARG A 92 -13.16 15.59 1.89
CA ARG A 92 -14.40 16.06 1.24
C ARG A 92 -15.14 14.95 0.49
N GLY A 93 -14.58 13.73 0.47
CA GLY A 93 -15.18 12.58 -0.24
C GLY A 93 -14.79 12.46 -1.71
N SER A 94 -13.97 13.37 -2.24
CA SER A 94 -13.44 13.29 -3.61
C SER A 94 -12.18 12.42 -3.66
N ASP A 95 -11.76 12.05 -4.87
CA ASP A 95 -10.55 11.28 -5.10
C ASP A 95 -9.33 11.94 -4.44
N LEU A 96 -8.50 11.13 -3.81
CA LEU A 96 -7.28 11.60 -3.19
C LEU A 96 -6.23 11.90 -4.26
N THR A 97 -5.58 13.06 -4.16
CA THR A 97 -4.53 13.50 -5.09
C THR A 97 -3.14 13.31 -4.52
N VAL A 98 -2.13 13.29 -5.39
CA VAL A 98 -0.70 13.23 -4.98
C VAL A 98 -0.35 14.36 -4.00
N ARG A 99 -0.86 15.58 -4.24
CA ARG A 99 -0.69 16.70 -3.31
C ARG A 99 -1.37 16.43 -1.97
N GLY A 100 -2.58 15.86 -2.00
CA GLY A 100 -3.32 15.48 -0.79
C GLY A 100 -2.56 14.47 0.06
N VAL A 101 -1.96 13.46 -0.55
CA VAL A 101 -1.11 12.48 0.16
C VAL A 101 0.07 13.17 0.86
N ARG A 102 0.76 14.08 0.17
CA ARG A 102 1.89 14.82 0.77
C ARG A 102 1.46 15.66 1.97
N VAL A 103 0.30 16.30 1.88
CA VAL A 103 -0.27 17.08 3.01
C VAL A 103 -0.55 16.16 4.19
N ILE A 104 -1.19 15.01 3.95
CA ILE A 104 -1.47 14.01 5.00
C ILE A 104 -0.17 13.59 5.70
N LEU A 105 0.84 13.19 4.93
CA LEU A 105 2.12 12.72 5.48
C LEU A 105 2.81 13.78 6.33
N ASN A 106 2.85 15.02 5.86
CA ASN A 106 3.45 16.13 6.63
C ASN A 106 2.68 16.41 7.91
N THR A 107 1.34 16.45 7.84
CA THR A 107 0.50 16.65 9.04
C THR A 107 0.70 15.54 10.08
N LEU A 108 0.84 14.29 9.63
CA LEU A 108 1.09 13.16 10.52
C LEU A 108 2.50 13.21 11.13
N ALA A 109 3.51 13.61 10.34
CA ALA A 109 4.88 13.80 10.82
C ALA A 109 4.98 14.91 11.85
N GLU A 110 4.27 16.03 11.64
CA GLU A 110 4.19 17.13 12.60
C GLU A 110 3.54 16.68 13.92
N LYS A 111 2.40 15.99 13.84
CA LYS A 111 1.70 15.44 15.02
C LYS A 111 2.55 14.44 15.80
N ALA A 112 3.37 13.66 15.11
CA ALA A 112 4.28 12.68 15.70
C ALA A 112 5.62 13.31 16.18
N SER A 113 5.78 14.63 16.05
CA SER A 113 7.02 15.35 16.40
C SER A 113 8.29 14.78 15.73
N VAL A 114 8.15 14.29 14.49
CA VAL A 114 9.25 13.64 13.77
C VAL A 114 10.37 14.63 13.40
N GLY A 115 10.08 15.93 13.35
CA GLY A 115 11.07 16.97 13.02
C GLY A 115 11.59 16.98 11.57
N LEU A 116 11.10 16.07 10.73
CA LEU A 116 11.50 15.91 9.33
C LEU A 116 10.28 15.97 8.42
N LYS A 117 10.47 16.51 7.21
CA LYS A 117 9.47 16.41 6.15
C LYS A 117 9.42 14.96 5.63
N VAL A 118 8.28 14.33 5.77
CA VAL A 118 8.06 12.96 5.30
C VAL A 118 7.47 12.99 3.89
N SER A 119 8.05 12.19 2.99
CA SER A 119 7.61 12.08 1.60
C SER A 119 7.27 10.64 1.22
N PRO A 120 6.40 10.43 0.21
CA PRO A 120 6.11 9.08 -0.29
C PRO A 120 7.34 8.30 -0.75
N HIS A 121 8.37 8.99 -1.28
CA HIS A 121 9.62 8.36 -1.69
C HIS A 121 10.39 7.74 -0.51
N MET A 122 10.29 8.32 0.68
CA MET A 122 10.91 7.75 1.89
C MET A 122 10.29 6.39 2.23
N PHE A 123 8.98 6.23 2.12
CA PHE A 123 8.31 4.95 2.33
C PHE A 123 8.79 3.88 1.34
N ARG A 124 8.87 4.26 0.06
CA ARG A 124 9.35 3.36 -0.99
C ARG A 124 10.82 2.99 -0.80
N HIS A 125 11.66 3.95 -0.42
CA HIS A 125 13.06 3.70 -0.09
C HIS A 125 13.19 2.78 1.12
N SER A 126 12.44 3.06 2.20
CA SER A 126 12.42 2.21 3.40
C SER A 126 11.94 0.79 3.10
N PHE A 127 10.90 0.62 2.26
CA PHE A 127 10.44 -0.68 1.83
C PHE A 127 11.55 -1.48 1.14
N ALA A 128 12.22 -0.88 0.14
CA ALA A 128 13.31 -1.53 -0.58
C ALA A 128 14.48 -1.87 0.36
N THR A 129 14.93 -0.91 1.16
CA THR A 129 16.07 -1.08 2.08
C THR A 129 15.80 -2.15 3.12
N HIS A 130 14.62 -2.14 3.75
CA HIS A 130 14.29 -3.13 4.78
C HIS A 130 14.19 -4.55 4.23
N LEU A 131 13.67 -4.73 3.02
CA LEU A 131 13.68 -6.05 2.38
C LEU A 131 15.10 -6.54 2.10
N LEU A 132 15.93 -5.68 1.49
CA LEU A 132 17.32 -6.03 1.14
C LEU A 132 18.17 -6.27 2.37
N ASP A 133 18.07 -5.43 3.40
CA ASP A 133 18.84 -5.56 4.66
C ASP A 133 18.44 -6.84 5.41
N ASN A 134 17.20 -7.31 5.26
CA ASN A 134 16.73 -8.56 5.83
C ASN A 134 17.09 -9.80 4.97
N GLY A 135 17.67 -9.61 3.79
CA GLY A 135 18.18 -10.70 2.95
C GLY A 135 17.32 -11.06 1.75
N ALA A 136 16.31 -10.25 1.40
CA ALA A 136 15.55 -10.47 0.18
C ALA A 136 16.43 -10.33 -1.07
N ASP A 137 16.13 -11.13 -2.09
CA ASP A 137 16.79 -11.06 -3.39
C ASP A 137 16.49 -9.73 -4.09
N LEU A 138 17.54 -9.07 -4.62
CA LEU A 138 17.42 -7.78 -5.31
C LEU A 138 16.42 -7.84 -6.47
N ARG A 139 16.38 -8.93 -7.22
CA ARG A 139 15.46 -9.10 -8.35
C ARG A 139 14.01 -9.12 -7.88
N SER A 140 13.72 -9.86 -6.81
CA SER A 140 12.39 -9.91 -6.20
C SER A 140 11.94 -8.53 -5.72
N VAL A 141 12.83 -7.75 -5.11
CA VAL A 141 12.53 -6.37 -4.69
C VAL A 141 12.26 -5.47 -5.90
N GLN A 142 13.03 -5.60 -6.98
CA GLN A 142 12.82 -4.83 -8.21
C GLN A 142 11.48 -5.17 -8.87
N GLU A 143 11.08 -6.44 -8.86
CA GLU A 143 9.78 -6.89 -9.37
C GLU A 143 8.62 -6.32 -8.55
N LEU A 144 8.69 -6.38 -7.22
CA LEU A 144 7.71 -5.76 -6.31
C LEU A 144 7.56 -4.25 -6.56
N LEU A 145 8.66 -3.57 -6.81
CA LEU A 145 8.66 -2.14 -7.08
C LEU A 145 8.26 -1.76 -8.51
N GLY A 146 8.22 -2.71 -9.44
CA GLY A 146 7.92 -2.45 -10.86
C GLY A 146 8.98 -1.60 -11.54
N HIS A 147 10.28 -1.93 -11.36
CA HIS A 147 11.37 -1.33 -12.10
C HIS A 147 11.42 -1.89 -13.51
N VAL A 148 11.21 -1.04 -14.53
CA VAL A 148 10.94 -1.39 -15.93
C VAL A 148 12.19 -1.79 -16.75
N ASN A 149 13.38 -1.81 -16.19
CA ASN A 149 14.63 -1.98 -16.93
C ASN A 149 15.09 -3.44 -17.11
N LEU A 150 14.24 -4.42 -16.90
CA LEU A 150 14.51 -5.79 -17.36
C LEU A 150 13.77 -6.00 -18.66
N SER A 151 14.53 -6.10 -19.75
CA SER A 151 14.10 -6.31 -21.12
C SER A 151 13.48 -7.68 -21.35
N THR A 152 12.38 -7.99 -20.68
CA THR A 152 11.54 -9.13 -21.00
C THR A 152 10.14 -8.90 -20.46
N THR A 153 9.16 -9.10 -21.31
CA THR A 153 7.77 -9.32 -20.94
C THR A 153 7.73 -10.59 -20.11
N GLN A 154 8.01 -10.50 -18.81
CA GLN A 154 7.83 -11.64 -17.92
C GLN A 154 6.33 -11.85 -17.75
N ILE A 155 5.83 -12.91 -18.35
CA ILE A 155 4.54 -13.49 -18.01
C ILE A 155 4.70 -13.96 -16.55
N TYR A 156 3.96 -13.36 -15.62
CA TYR A 156 3.90 -13.85 -14.25
C TYR A 156 3.27 -15.23 -14.27
N THR A 157 4.09 -16.26 -14.06
CA THR A 157 3.61 -17.61 -13.85
C THR A 157 3.15 -17.76 -12.40
N HIS A 158 2.29 -18.72 -12.11
CA HIS A 158 1.84 -19.01 -10.74
C HIS A 158 3.03 -19.25 -9.80
N VAL A 159 4.06 -19.96 -10.25
CA VAL A 159 5.29 -20.24 -9.50
C VAL A 159 6.09 -18.97 -9.17
N SER A 160 6.15 -18.00 -10.09
CA SER A 160 6.87 -16.75 -9.85
C SER A 160 6.13 -15.84 -8.82
N LEU A 161 4.81 -15.87 -8.81
CA LEU A 161 4.01 -15.14 -7.83
C LEU A 161 4.13 -15.73 -6.42
N GLU A 162 4.13 -17.05 -6.30
CA GLU A 162 4.36 -17.74 -5.03
C GLU A 162 5.73 -17.40 -4.46
N LYS A 163 6.78 -17.47 -5.26
CA LYS A 163 8.13 -17.09 -4.84
C LYS A 163 8.22 -15.64 -4.37
N ILE A 164 7.63 -14.70 -5.09
CA ILE A 164 7.60 -13.28 -4.69
C ILE A 164 6.86 -13.13 -3.35
N LYS A 165 5.75 -13.84 -3.16
CA LYS A 165 4.99 -13.82 -1.92
C LYS A 165 5.79 -14.38 -0.74
N GLU A 166 6.47 -15.51 -0.91
CA GLU A 166 7.35 -16.10 0.09
C GLU A 166 8.49 -15.16 0.49
N GLU A 167 9.19 -14.56 -0.48
CA GLU A 167 10.24 -13.57 -0.24
C GLU A 167 9.71 -12.35 0.53
N TYR A 168 8.55 -11.84 0.14
CA TYR A 168 7.92 -10.72 0.80
C TYR A 168 7.55 -11.04 2.26
N MET A 169 6.86 -12.16 2.50
CA MET A 169 6.44 -12.55 3.84
C MET A 169 7.63 -12.82 4.76
N LYS A 170 8.68 -13.45 4.24
CA LYS A 170 9.89 -13.78 5.00
C LYS A 170 10.72 -12.57 5.39
N TYR A 171 10.83 -11.56 4.51
CA TYR A 171 11.80 -10.48 4.67
C TYR A 171 11.19 -9.11 4.99
N HIS A 172 9.89 -8.91 4.78
CA HIS A 172 9.27 -7.64 5.16
C HIS A 172 9.03 -7.57 6.68
N PRO A 173 9.55 -6.52 7.40
CA PRO A 173 9.54 -6.50 8.88
C PRO A 173 8.16 -6.64 9.52
N LYS A 174 7.13 -6.03 8.92
CA LYS A 174 5.75 -6.13 9.45
C LYS A 174 5.06 -7.44 9.05
N ALA A 175 5.35 -7.99 7.87
CA ALA A 175 4.81 -9.28 7.45
C ALA A 175 5.27 -10.39 8.38
N LYS A 176 6.56 -10.44 8.68
CA LYS A 176 7.15 -11.41 9.62
C LYS A 176 6.52 -11.34 11.01
N ARG A 177 6.31 -10.13 11.56
CA ARG A 177 5.65 -9.95 12.87
C ARG A 177 4.19 -10.39 12.90
N ASP A 178 3.50 -10.27 11.78
CA ASP A 178 2.10 -10.71 11.67
C ASP A 178 1.99 -12.23 11.62
N GLU A 179 2.92 -12.93 10.96
CA GLU A 179 2.99 -14.40 10.97
C GLU A 179 3.26 -14.93 12.38
N GLU A 180 4.27 -14.41 13.08
CA GLU A 180 4.62 -14.78 14.45
C GLU A 180 3.40 -14.66 15.41
N LYS A 181 2.57 -13.63 15.26
CA LYS A 181 1.35 -13.44 16.07
C LYS A 181 0.20 -14.39 15.74
N GLN A 182 0.21 -14.99 14.55
CA GLN A 182 -0.83 -15.96 14.14
C GLN A 182 -0.46 -17.37 14.58
N GLU A 183 0.82 -17.69 14.70
CA GLU A 183 1.30 -18.99 15.22
C GLU A 183 1.11 -19.13 16.74
N ASP A 184 1.07 -18.02 17.47
CA ASP A 184 0.88 -17.97 18.93
C ASP A 184 -0.59 -18.02 19.39
N LYS A 185 -1.56 -18.24 18.47
CA LYS A 185 -3.00 -18.31 18.77
C LYS A 185 -3.60 -19.68 18.46
#